data_1c1784d1dd11aa5e56a6941e5fd06284
#
_entry.id   1c1784d1dd11aa5e56a6941e5fd06284
#
_cell.length_a   1.000
_cell.length_b   1.000
_cell.length_c   1.000
_cell.angle_alpha   90.00
_cell.angle_beta   90.00
_cell.angle_gamma   90.00
#
_symmetry.space_group_name_H-M   'P 1'
#
loop_
_entity.id
_entity.type
_entity.pdbx_description
1 polymer ?
#
loop_
_entity_poly.entity_id
_entity_poly.type
_entity_poly.pdbx_seq_one_letter_code
_entity_poly.pdbx_strand_id
1 'polypeptide(L)'
;MNELTTLDAYGVLIEPATLKIQRLLPGPIERVWAYLTQSDLRRQWLAAGQMEMKVGAPFEFVWRNDELTDPPGQRPPGLSDEHRMQSRIIELDPPRKLAIAWGASGEVSFELAPKGNEVLLTVIHRRLPDRATMLMVGAGWHMHLDILVARATGKEPEPFWDGWSRLREEYDRRMPA
;
A
#
# COMPACT_ATOMS: atom_id res chain seq x y z
N MET A 1 0.57 20.02 22.23
CA MET A 1 0.87 19.69 21.75
C MET A 1 0.78 19.35 21.00
N ASN A 2 1.10 19.37 20.68
CA ASN A 2 1.06 19.06 19.85
C ASN A 2 1.10 18.20 19.37
N GLU A 3 0.69 18.24 19.24
CA GLU A 3 0.67 17.43 18.60
C GLU A 3 1.14 17.24 17.42
N LEU A 4 1.80 17.72 17.16
CA LEU A 4 2.69 17.38 16.11
C LEU A 4 3.28 16.08 16.35
N THR A 5 2.40 15.17 16.51
CA THR A 5 2.80 13.81 16.54
C THR A 5 3.38 13.46 15.21
N THR A 6 4.62 13.08 15.20
CA THR A 6 5.22 12.44 14.06
C THR A 6 4.38 11.24 13.69
N LEU A 7 3.94 11.18 12.44
CA LEU A 7 3.16 10.05 11.97
C LEU A 7 4.02 8.79 12.02
N ASP A 8 3.52 7.74 12.66
CA ASP A 8 4.25 6.48 12.71
C ASP A 8 4.24 5.85 11.31
N ALA A 9 5.42 5.53 10.81
CA ALA A 9 5.56 4.93 9.49
C ALA A 9 5.16 3.46 9.46
N TYR A 10 5.08 2.82 10.63
CA TYR A 10 4.77 1.40 10.70
C TYR A 10 3.28 1.15 10.75
N GLY A 11 2.85 0.05 10.13
CA GLY A 11 1.49 -0.42 10.27
C GLY A 11 1.25 -0.98 11.66
N VAL A 12 0.03 -0.84 12.14
CA VAL A 12 -0.38 -1.35 13.46
C VAL A 12 -1.67 -2.13 13.33
N LEU A 13 -1.89 -3.08 14.23
CA LEU A 13 -3.16 -3.80 14.29
C LEU A 13 -4.15 -2.96 15.09
N ILE A 14 -5.27 -2.58 14.49
CA ILE A 14 -6.33 -1.83 15.17
C ILE A 14 -7.44 -2.74 15.66
N GLU A 15 -7.52 -3.94 15.08
CA GLU A 15 -8.41 -5.03 15.48
C GLU A 15 -7.69 -6.32 15.15
N PRO A 16 -8.09 -7.45 15.71
CA PRO A 16 -7.52 -8.73 15.25
C PRO A 16 -7.69 -8.87 13.75
N ALA A 17 -6.64 -9.26 13.06
CA ALA A 17 -6.63 -9.47 11.61
C ALA A 17 -6.82 -8.20 10.75
N THR A 18 -6.69 -7.00 11.34
CA THR A 18 -6.83 -5.73 10.60
C THR A 18 -5.61 -4.86 10.81
N LEU A 19 -4.94 -4.53 9.72
CA LEU A 19 -3.73 -3.70 9.70
C LEU A 19 -4.07 -2.30 9.20
N LYS A 20 -3.57 -1.27 9.89
CA LYS A 20 -3.69 0.12 9.47
C LYS A 20 -2.31 0.73 9.31
N ILE A 21 -2.07 1.41 8.18
CA ILE A 21 -0.81 2.11 7.93
C ILE A 21 -1.12 3.43 7.22
N GLN A 22 -0.38 4.49 7.54
CA GLN A 22 -0.66 5.84 7.05
C GLN A 22 0.57 6.51 6.48
N ARG A 23 0.34 7.45 5.54
CA ARG A 23 1.39 8.30 4.97
C ARG A 23 0.83 9.69 4.70
N LEU A 24 1.70 10.70 4.88
CA LEU A 24 1.42 12.05 4.41
C LEU A 24 2.07 12.24 3.04
N LEU A 25 1.31 12.77 2.10
CA LEU A 25 1.75 12.97 0.72
C LEU A 25 1.47 14.40 0.30
N PRO A 26 2.28 14.97 -0.62
CA PRO A 26 1.96 16.30 -1.12
C PRO A 26 0.63 16.29 -1.86
N GLY A 27 -0.17 17.35 -1.65
CA GLY A 27 -1.44 17.52 -2.36
C GLY A 27 -1.23 18.01 -3.78
N PRO A 28 -2.31 18.28 -4.50
CA PRO A 28 -3.70 18.20 -4.03
C PRO A 28 -4.22 16.77 -3.94
N ILE A 29 -5.40 16.62 -3.36
CA ILE A 29 -5.99 15.30 -3.13
C ILE A 29 -6.23 14.54 -4.45
N GLU A 30 -6.55 15.25 -5.52
CA GLU A 30 -6.76 14.64 -6.83
C GLU A 30 -5.49 13.98 -7.37
N ARG A 31 -4.33 14.53 -7.05
CA ARG A 31 -3.05 13.94 -7.45
C ARG A 31 -2.82 12.61 -6.74
N VAL A 32 -3.11 12.56 -5.45
CA VAL A 32 -2.97 11.33 -4.68
C VAL A 32 -4.00 10.30 -5.16
N TRP A 33 -5.22 10.73 -5.42
CA TRP A 33 -6.26 9.86 -5.98
C TRP A 33 -5.82 9.23 -7.30
N ALA A 34 -5.16 10.00 -8.15
CA ALA A 34 -4.64 9.47 -9.42
C ALA A 34 -3.61 8.37 -9.21
N TYR A 35 -2.73 8.51 -8.20
CA TYR A 35 -1.77 7.46 -7.87
C TYR A 35 -2.44 6.16 -7.41
N LEU A 36 -3.65 6.25 -6.86
CA LEU A 36 -4.40 5.07 -6.44
C LEU A 36 -5.15 4.42 -7.60
N THR A 37 -5.68 5.20 -8.53
CA THR A 37 -6.69 4.74 -9.48
C THR A 37 -6.21 4.60 -10.90
N GLN A 38 -5.17 5.34 -11.32
CA GLN A 38 -4.66 5.27 -12.68
C GLN A 38 -3.54 4.24 -12.76
N SER A 39 -3.68 3.28 -13.67
CA SER A 39 -2.72 2.17 -13.80
C SER A 39 -1.29 2.64 -14.00
N ASP A 40 -1.08 3.66 -14.87
CA ASP A 40 0.26 4.16 -15.17
C ASP A 40 0.95 4.77 -13.94
N LEU A 41 0.19 5.40 -13.05
CA LEU A 41 0.73 5.97 -11.82
C LEU A 41 0.83 4.93 -10.72
N ARG A 42 -0.19 4.08 -10.59
CA ARG A 42 -0.20 3.07 -9.53
C ARG A 42 0.92 2.04 -9.74
N ARG A 43 1.24 1.69 -10.98
CA ARG A 43 2.32 0.73 -11.26
C ARG A 43 3.68 1.23 -10.80
N GLN A 44 3.84 2.53 -10.59
CA GLN A 44 5.12 3.09 -10.15
C GLN A 44 5.44 2.78 -8.70
N TRP A 45 4.43 2.41 -7.91
CA TRP A 45 4.64 2.16 -6.49
C TRP A 45 3.95 0.89 -5.98
N LEU A 46 2.95 0.38 -6.68
CA LEU A 46 2.19 -0.81 -6.24
C LEU A 46 2.06 -1.82 -7.38
N ALA A 47 1.09 -1.66 -8.23
CA ALA A 47 0.75 -2.67 -9.22
C ALA A 47 0.03 -2.04 -10.41
N ALA A 48 0.19 -2.63 -11.59
CA ALA A 48 -0.55 -2.25 -12.77
C ALA A 48 -1.96 -2.85 -12.73
N GLY A 49 -2.85 -2.34 -13.57
CA GLY A 49 -4.20 -2.87 -13.74
C GLY A 49 -5.19 -1.74 -14.00
N GLN A 50 -5.94 -1.85 -15.07
CA GLN A 50 -6.97 -0.85 -15.40
C GLN A 50 -8.16 -1.02 -14.47
N MET A 51 -8.63 0.09 -13.90
CA MET A 51 -9.83 0.12 -13.05
C MET A 51 -10.89 0.97 -13.72
N GLU A 52 -12.05 0.39 -13.94
CA GLU A 52 -13.23 1.18 -14.29
C GLU A 52 -13.78 1.76 -12.98
N MET A 53 -13.96 3.07 -12.91
CA MET A 53 -14.38 3.74 -11.68
C MET A 53 -15.87 3.54 -11.43
N LYS A 54 -16.23 2.33 -10.99
CA LYS A 54 -17.60 1.90 -10.79
C LYS A 54 -17.64 0.80 -9.75
N VAL A 55 -18.55 0.90 -8.78
CA VAL A 55 -18.72 -0.15 -7.78
C VAL A 55 -19.09 -1.47 -8.46
N GLY A 56 -18.44 -2.54 -8.05
CA GLY A 56 -18.62 -3.87 -8.64
C GLY A 56 -17.72 -4.17 -9.81
N ALA A 57 -17.03 -3.17 -10.36
CA ALA A 57 -16.17 -3.38 -11.54
C ALA A 57 -14.99 -4.28 -11.19
N PRO A 58 -14.78 -5.37 -11.96
CA PRO A 58 -13.64 -6.24 -11.73
C PRO A 58 -12.37 -5.66 -12.34
N PHE A 59 -11.23 -6.00 -11.77
CA PHE A 59 -9.92 -5.66 -12.32
C PHE A 59 -8.89 -6.66 -11.82
N GLU A 60 -7.70 -6.61 -12.40
CA GLU A 60 -6.60 -7.47 -12.00
C GLU A 60 -5.40 -6.61 -11.64
N PHE A 61 -4.83 -6.82 -10.46
CA PHE A 61 -3.53 -6.25 -10.11
C PHE A 61 -2.42 -7.15 -10.64
N VAL A 62 -1.40 -6.52 -11.23
CA VAL A 62 -0.21 -7.20 -11.70
C VAL A 62 0.99 -6.54 -11.03
N TRP A 63 1.59 -7.25 -10.08
CA TRP A 63 2.78 -6.77 -9.38
C TRP A 63 4.02 -7.22 -10.11
N ARG A 64 4.93 -6.28 -10.33
CA ARG A 64 6.29 -6.54 -10.82
C ARG A 64 7.25 -5.78 -9.92
N ASN A 65 7.43 -6.34 -8.73
CA ASN A 65 8.17 -5.63 -7.67
C ASN A 65 9.65 -5.42 -8.02
N ASP A 66 10.21 -6.26 -8.89
CA ASP A 66 11.57 -6.06 -9.40
C ASP A 66 11.71 -4.77 -10.19
N GLU A 67 10.59 -4.21 -10.70
CA GLU A 67 10.61 -3.01 -11.54
C GLU A 67 10.36 -1.73 -10.76
N LEU A 68 10.05 -1.81 -9.46
CA LEU A 68 9.70 -0.64 -8.67
C LEU A 68 10.90 0.23 -8.34
N THR A 69 12.07 -0.37 -8.19
CA THR A 69 13.31 0.35 -7.89
C THR A 69 14.44 -0.18 -8.75
N ASP A 70 15.48 0.63 -8.92
CA ASP A 70 16.69 0.23 -9.64
C ASP A 70 17.90 0.62 -8.81
N PRO A 71 18.59 -0.35 -8.19
CA PRO A 71 18.39 -1.80 -8.29
C PRO A 71 17.17 -2.29 -7.52
N PRO A 72 16.66 -3.49 -7.86
CA PRO A 72 15.48 -4.03 -7.14
C PRO A 72 15.80 -4.59 -5.75
N GLY A 73 17.06 -4.84 -5.44
CA GLY A 73 17.44 -5.55 -4.23
C GLY A 73 17.38 -7.06 -4.43
N GLN A 74 17.61 -7.78 -3.35
CA GLN A 74 17.71 -9.24 -3.36
C GLN A 74 16.33 -9.86 -3.11
N ARG A 75 15.68 -10.33 -4.17
CA ARG A 75 14.36 -11.00 -4.01
C ARG A 75 14.56 -12.30 -3.24
N PRO A 76 13.77 -12.53 -2.15
CA PRO A 76 13.88 -13.77 -1.39
C PRO A 76 13.55 -15.00 -2.25
N PRO A 77 14.17 -16.15 -1.95
CA PRO A 77 13.84 -17.38 -2.66
C PRO A 77 12.36 -17.74 -2.47
N GLY A 78 11.75 -18.30 -3.50
CA GLY A 78 10.35 -18.71 -3.46
C GLY A 78 9.37 -17.65 -3.86
N LEU A 79 9.79 -16.40 -4.01
CA LEU A 79 8.92 -15.34 -4.50
C LEU A 79 9.16 -15.14 -5.99
N SER A 80 8.08 -14.93 -6.75
CA SER A 80 8.18 -14.77 -8.20
C SER A 80 8.39 -13.31 -8.57
N ASP A 81 8.85 -13.07 -9.80
CA ASP A 81 9.05 -11.72 -10.32
C ASP A 81 7.74 -11.07 -10.74
N GLU A 82 6.67 -11.85 -10.90
CA GLU A 82 5.34 -11.32 -11.23
C GLU A 82 4.29 -12.02 -10.38
N HIS A 83 3.34 -11.24 -9.87
CA HIS A 83 2.21 -11.76 -9.10
C HIS A 83 0.93 -11.10 -9.60
N ARG A 84 -0.15 -11.87 -9.70
CA ARG A 84 -1.43 -11.38 -10.19
C ARG A 84 -2.53 -11.69 -9.18
N MET A 85 -3.49 -10.76 -9.06
CA MET A 85 -4.61 -10.95 -8.15
C MET A 85 -5.87 -10.34 -8.77
N GLN A 86 -6.94 -11.14 -8.85
CA GLN A 86 -8.25 -10.65 -9.26
C GLN A 86 -8.89 -9.89 -8.10
N SER A 87 -9.53 -8.77 -8.43
CA SER A 87 -10.19 -7.94 -7.43
C SER A 87 -11.44 -7.30 -8.02
N ARG A 88 -12.11 -6.49 -7.23
CA ARG A 88 -13.23 -5.67 -7.69
C ARG A 88 -13.38 -4.47 -6.76
N ILE A 89 -14.01 -3.42 -7.25
CA ILE A 89 -14.29 -2.23 -6.44
C ILE A 89 -15.49 -2.50 -5.56
N ILE A 90 -15.32 -2.35 -4.25
CA ILE A 90 -16.37 -2.57 -3.25
C ILE A 90 -17.06 -1.26 -2.90
N GLU A 91 -16.26 -0.20 -2.73
CA GLU A 91 -16.78 1.12 -2.34
C GLU A 91 -15.99 2.19 -3.09
N LEU A 92 -16.68 3.26 -3.51
CA LEU A 92 -16.06 4.31 -4.30
C LEU A 92 -16.67 5.66 -3.96
N ASP A 93 -15.85 6.56 -3.41
CA ASP A 93 -16.24 7.95 -3.12
C ASP A 93 -15.08 8.86 -3.53
N PRO A 94 -14.96 9.19 -4.82
CA PRO A 94 -13.83 10.01 -5.30
C PRO A 94 -13.90 11.43 -4.76
N PRO A 95 -12.80 12.03 -4.40
CA PRO A 95 -11.43 11.49 -4.34
C PRO A 95 -11.05 11.08 -2.92
N ARG A 96 -11.99 10.63 -2.09
CA ARG A 96 -11.80 10.42 -0.66
C ARG A 96 -11.66 8.96 -0.25
N LYS A 97 -12.30 8.04 -0.96
CA LYS A 97 -12.28 6.64 -0.51
C LYS A 97 -12.41 5.67 -1.67
N LEU A 98 -11.59 4.63 -1.62
CA LEU A 98 -11.66 3.49 -2.51
C LEU A 98 -11.48 2.23 -1.66
N ALA A 99 -12.43 1.30 -1.74
CA ALA A 99 -12.29 -0.01 -1.10
C ALA A 99 -12.36 -1.09 -2.17
N ILE A 100 -11.46 -2.07 -2.05
CA ILE A 100 -11.33 -3.15 -3.03
C ILE A 100 -11.27 -4.49 -2.33
N ALA A 101 -11.70 -5.55 -3.02
CA ALA A 101 -11.52 -6.91 -2.55
C ALA A 101 -10.04 -7.27 -2.61
N TRP A 102 -9.60 -8.12 -1.69
CA TRP A 102 -8.20 -8.56 -1.65
C TRP A 102 -8.17 -10.07 -1.48
N GLY A 103 -7.91 -10.76 -2.59
CA GLY A 103 -8.00 -12.22 -2.61
C GLY A 103 -9.43 -12.69 -2.40
N ALA A 104 -9.59 -13.86 -1.82
CA ALA A 104 -10.90 -14.51 -1.68
C ALA A 104 -11.76 -13.85 -0.59
N SER A 105 -11.16 -13.35 0.48
CA SER A 105 -11.92 -12.90 1.64
C SER A 105 -11.44 -11.58 2.24
N GLY A 106 -10.30 -11.04 1.80
CA GLY A 106 -9.77 -9.80 2.35
C GLY A 106 -10.41 -8.56 1.73
N GLU A 107 -10.12 -7.43 2.34
CA GLU A 107 -10.56 -6.13 1.85
C GLU A 107 -9.52 -5.08 2.19
N VAL A 108 -9.26 -4.18 1.27
CA VAL A 108 -8.36 -3.05 1.50
C VAL A 108 -9.12 -1.77 1.20
N SER A 109 -9.08 -0.82 2.12
CA SER A 109 -9.59 0.52 1.85
C SER A 109 -8.48 1.55 1.88
N PHE A 110 -8.59 2.52 0.97
CA PHE A 110 -7.71 3.67 0.88
C PHE A 110 -8.58 4.90 1.19
N GLU A 111 -8.20 5.66 2.21
CA GLU A 111 -8.93 6.86 2.60
C GLU A 111 -7.99 8.05 2.52
N LEU A 112 -8.47 9.14 1.92
CA LEU A 112 -7.70 10.36 1.74
C LEU A 112 -8.37 11.50 2.48
N ALA A 113 -7.58 12.24 3.28
CA ALA A 113 -8.08 13.41 4.00
C ALA A 113 -7.09 14.56 3.82
N PRO A 114 -7.56 15.75 3.38
CA PRO A 114 -6.67 16.90 3.26
C PRO A 114 -6.13 17.31 4.62
N LYS A 115 -4.84 17.66 4.66
CA LYS A 115 -4.15 18.17 5.85
C LYS A 115 -3.29 19.35 5.43
N GLY A 116 -3.90 20.54 5.32
CA GLY A 116 -3.20 21.70 4.80
C GLY A 116 -2.80 21.49 3.35
N ASN A 117 -1.52 21.59 3.04
CA ASN A 117 -1.00 21.35 1.70
C ASN A 117 -0.71 19.88 1.43
N GLU A 118 -0.96 19.03 2.41
CA GLU A 118 -0.71 17.61 2.29
C GLU A 118 -2.00 16.81 2.34
N VAL A 119 -1.91 15.53 2.06
CA VAL A 119 -3.01 14.59 2.10
C VAL A 119 -2.62 13.42 2.97
N LEU A 120 -3.46 13.09 3.94
CA LEU A 120 -3.26 11.88 4.74
C LEU A 120 -3.90 10.71 4.02
N LEU A 121 -3.08 9.75 3.65
CA LEU A 121 -3.53 8.47 3.09
C LEU A 121 -3.55 7.44 4.20
N THR A 122 -4.70 6.83 4.42
CA THR A 122 -4.87 5.71 5.37
C THR A 122 -5.20 4.45 4.59
N VAL A 123 -4.40 3.41 4.77
CA VAL A 123 -4.65 2.09 4.20
C VAL A 123 -5.08 1.16 5.33
N ILE A 124 -6.21 0.51 5.16
CA ILE A 124 -6.72 -0.47 6.14
C ILE A 124 -6.94 -1.79 5.42
N HIS A 125 -6.23 -2.81 5.86
CA HIS A 125 -6.29 -4.15 5.27
C HIS A 125 -6.95 -5.11 6.27
N ARG A 126 -8.10 -5.62 5.92
CA ARG A 126 -8.96 -6.41 6.81
C ARG A 126 -8.94 -7.89 6.46
N ARG A 127 -9.20 -8.69 7.47
CA ARG A 127 -9.38 -10.14 7.35
C ARG A 127 -8.11 -10.84 6.87
N LEU A 128 -7.00 -10.45 7.49
CA LEU A 128 -5.72 -11.13 7.29
C LEU A 128 -5.81 -12.52 7.95
N PRO A 129 -5.50 -13.59 7.23
CA PRO A 129 -5.82 -14.94 7.72
C PRO A 129 -4.93 -15.43 8.85
N ASP A 130 -3.67 -14.99 8.90
CA ASP A 130 -2.73 -15.51 9.90
C ASP A 130 -1.57 -14.54 10.10
N ARG A 131 -0.72 -14.83 11.09
CA ARG A 131 0.40 -13.98 11.43
C ARG A 131 1.44 -13.90 10.30
N ALA A 132 1.72 -15.02 9.66
CA ALA A 132 2.70 -15.02 8.56
C ALA A 132 2.27 -14.07 7.44
N THR A 133 0.99 -14.07 7.09
CA THR A 133 0.43 -13.14 6.10
C THR A 133 0.51 -11.70 6.60
N MET A 134 0.23 -11.45 7.88
CA MET A 134 0.36 -10.11 8.47
C MET A 134 1.76 -9.56 8.34
N LEU A 135 2.78 -10.39 8.55
CA LEU A 135 4.17 -9.95 8.43
C LEU A 135 4.52 -9.59 6.99
N MET A 136 4.10 -10.42 6.05
CA MET A 136 4.35 -10.19 4.63
C MET A 136 3.62 -8.95 4.13
N VAL A 137 2.36 -8.80 4.53
CA VAL A 137 1.50 -7.69 4.11
C VAL A 137 1.96 -6.38 4.76
N GLY A 138 2.32 -6.43 6.05
CA GLY A 138 2.85 -5.25 6.74
C GLY A 138 4.10 -4.72 6.07
N ALA A 139 5.07 -5.60 5.82
CA ALA A 139 6.29 -5.23 5.11
C ALA A 139 5.98 -4.75 3.69
N GLY A 140 5.05 -5.42 3.02
CA GLY A 140 4.65 -5.04 1.66
C GLY A 140 4.05 -3.65 1.60
N TRP A 141 3.02 -3.37 2.41
CA TRP A 141 2.42 -2.03 2.43
C TRP A 141 3.43 -0.96 2.82
N HIS A 142 4.24 -1.24 3.84
CA HIS A 142 5.25 -0.28 4.29
C HIS A 142 6.19 0.09 3.14
N MET A 143 6.74 -0.93 2.46
CA MET A 143 7.70 -0.68 1.38
C MET A 143 7.05 -0.04 0.17
N HIS A 144 5.86 -0.51 -0.24
CA HIS A 144 5.13 0.09 -1.37
C HIS A 144 4.80 1.56 -1.09
N LEU A 145 4.36 1.88 0.12
CA LEU A 145 4.00 3.25 0.47
C LEU A 145 5.23 4.16 0.57
N ASP A 146 6.36 3.63 1.01
CA ASP A 146 7.61 4.39 0.99
C ASP A 146 8.00 4.76 -0.44
N ILE A 147 7.78 3.85 -1.40
CA ILE A 147 8.02 4.14 -2.81
C ILE A 147 7.04 5.19 -3.32
N LEU A 148 5.78 5.12 -2.91
CA LEU A 148 4.79 6.14 -3.28
C LEU A 148 5.24 7.52 -2.81
N VAL A 149 5.68 7.64 -1.56
CA VAL A 149 6.19 8.90 -1.02
C VAL A 149 7.39 9.37 -1.84
N ALA A 150 8.31 8.48 -2.17
CA ALA A 150 9.49 8.82 -2.96
C ALA A 150 9.09 9.35 -4.34
N ARG A 151 8.15 8.65 -5.03
CA ARG A 151 7.68 9.09 -6.34
C ARG A 151 6.98 10.45 -6.26
N ALA A 152 6.16 10.65 -5.24
CA ALA A 152 5.41 11.89 -5.08
C ALA A 152 6.29 13.08 -4.69
N THR A 153 7.45 12.84 -4.08
CA THR A 153 8.36 13.90 -3.63
C THR A 153 9.64 14.00 -4.46
N GLY A 154 9.81 13.17 -5.49
CA GLY A 154 10.99 13.20 -6.35
C GLY A 154 12.25 12.65 -5.71
N LYS A 155 12.12 11.79 -4.72
CA LYS A 155 13.26 11.18 -4.02
C LYS A 155 13.53 9.77 -4.54
N GLU A 156 14.76 9.29 -4.29
CA GLU A 156 15.13 7.92 -4.65
C GLU A 156 14.71 6.98 -3.54
N PRO A 157 13.90 5.94 -3.83
CA PRO A 157 13.56 4.94 -2.82
C PRO A 157 14.72 3.96 -2.65
N GLU A 158 14.77 3.31 -1.48
CA GLU A 158 15.73 2.22 -1.31
C GLU A 158 15.28 1.00 -2.15
N PRO A 159 16.21 0.07 -2.46
CA PRO A 159 15.84 -1.12 -3.24
C PRO A 159 14.69 -1.89 -2.59
N PHE A 160 13.69 -2.22 -3.39
CA PHE A 160 12.43 -2.76 -2.87
C PHE A 160 12.64 -4.00 -1.99
N TRP A 161 13.34 -5.01 -2.52
CA TRP A 161 13.45 -6.28 -1.81
C TRP A 161 14.32 -6.20 -0.57
N ASP A 162 15.36 -5.36 -0.60
CA ASP A 162 16.20 -5.16 0.59
C ASP A 162 15.38 -4.49 1.72
N GLY A 163 14.61 -3.47 1.37
CA GLY A 163 13.74 -2.81 2.32
C GLY A 163 12.65 -3.73 2.83
N TRP A 164 12.03 -4.50 1.93
CA TRP A 164 10.97 -5.44 2.29
C TRP A 164 11.46 -6.50 3.28
N SER A 165 12.64 -7.08 3.00
CA SER A 165 13.21 -8.12 3.86
C SER A 165 13.53 -7.59 5.26
N ARG A 166 14.11 -6.40 5.33
CA ARG A 166 14.42 -5.74 6.60
C ARG A 166 13.13 -5.44 7.37
N LEU A 167 12.12 -4.93 6.69
CA LEU A 167 10.85 -4.58 7.31
C LEU A 167 10.09 -5.82 7.77
N ARG A 168 10.17 -6.94 7.04
CA ARG A 168 9.52 -8.16 7.48
C ARG A 168 10.07 -8.62 8.83
N GLU A 169 11.37 -8.54 9.02
CA GLU A 169 11.99 -8.87 10.31
C GLU A 169 11.57 -7.89 11.39
N GLU A 170 11.47 -6.61 11.06
CA GLU A 170 11.04 -5.60 12.03
C GLU A 170 9.58 -5.81 12.44
N TYR A 171 8.72 -6.13 11.49
CA TYR A 171 7.32 -6.43 11.80
C TYR A 171 7.19 -7.70 12.66
N ASP A 172 8.09 -8.67 12.45
CA ASP A 172 8.12 -9.88 13.29
C ASP A 172 8.38 -9.52 14.75
N ARG A 173 9.21 -8.52 15.00
CA ARG A 173 9.49 -8.05 16.36
C ARG A 173 8.34 -7.22 16.94
N ARG A 174 7.62 -6.49 16.12
CA ARG A 174 6.58 -5.55 16.56
C ARG A 174 5.21 -6.18 16.72
N MET A 175 4.90 -7.19 15.92
CA MET A 175 3.58 -7.82 15.92
C MET A 175 3.48 -8.87 17.03
N PRO A 176 2.30 -9.00 17.66
CA PRO A 176 2.14 -10.02 18.69
C PRO A 176 2.30 -11.43 18.13
N ALA A 177 2.75 -12.32 18.98
CA ALA A 177 2.98 -13.72 18.62
C ALA A 177 1.67 -14.47 18.41
#